data_cf23e161460c5798ba28af538de44aa7
#
_entry.id   cf23e161460c5798ba28af538de44aa7
#
_cell.length_a   1.000
_cell.length_b   1.000
_cell.length_c   1.000
_cell.angle_alpha   90.00
_cell.angle_beta   90.00
_cell.angle_gamma   90.00
#
_symmetry.space_group_name_H-M   'P 1'
#
loop_
_entity.id
_entity.type
_entity.pdbx_description
1 polymer ?
#
loop_
_entity_poly.entity_id
_entity_poly.type
_entity_poly.pdbx_seq_one_letter_code
_entity_poly.pdbx_strand_id
1 'polypeptide(L)'
;DPALLRPFLTSHEVFELGWGEAELRTAWAERDEAGRRKLLRTIARPMTVRGSDLGETVHRLGLDWHMTAYDVLHVLDGLRGDSARDTTGTVEHILTAYPGIAVDPARWSRAYFKAGSCPGVMMFCWLLEDGDGTAHVLVLRQSADEQKPIGDGLFLRGLGSRVVNSGLLTGDTAR
;
A
#
# COMPACT_ATOMS: atom_id res chain seq x y z
N ASP A 1 -12.59 -12.18 4.56
CA ASP A 1 -12.44 -13.64 4.41
C ASP A 1 -11.00 -13.96 4.02
N PRO A 2 -10.23 -14.72 4.86
CA PRO A 2 -8.84 -15.10 4.53
C PRO A 2 -8.70 -15.87 3.21
N ALA A 3 -9.74 -16.54 2.75
CA ALA A 3 -9.73 -17.24 1.47
C ALA A 3 -9.60 -16.30 0.26
N LEU A 4 -10.03 -15.04 0.40
CA LEU A 4 -9.90 -14.02 -0.65
C LEU A 4 -8.45 -13.54 -0.81
N LEU A 5 -7.61 -13.73 0.21
CA LEU A 5 -6.21 -13.29 0.23
C LEU A 5 -5.26 -14.28 -0.46
N ARG A 6 -5.76 -15.42 -0.93
CA ARG A 6 -4.93 -16.49 -1.47
C ARG A 6 -5.35 -16.90 -2.88
N PRO A 7 -4.35 -17.09 -3.77
CA PRO A 7 -2.93 -16.76 -3.57
C PRO A 7 -2.69 -15.24 -3.54
N PHE A 8 -1.57 -14.81 -2.97
CA PHE A 8 -1.15 -13.39 -3.03
C PHE A 8 -0.82 -13.04 -4.49
N LEU A 9 -1.39 -11.93 -4.97
CA LEU A 9 -1.30 -11.50 -6.36
C LEU A 9 -0.10 -10.58 -6.59
N THR A 10 0.58 -10.75 -7.70
CA THR A 10 1.49 -9.74 -8.23
C THR A 10 0.71 -8.56 -8.81
N SER A 11 1.36 -7.40 -9.01
CA SER A 11 0.72 -6.24 -9.65
C SER A 11 0.14 -6.58 -11.03
N HIS A 12 0.89 -7.35 -11.83
CA HIS A 12 0.43 -7.83 -13.14
C HIS A 12 -0.87 -8.63 -13.03
N GLU A 13 -0.93 -9.58 -12.10
CA GLU A 13 -2.12 -10.42 -11.89
C GLU A 13 -3.32 -9.62 -11.40
N VAL A 14 -3.11 -8.65 -10.50
CA VAL A 14 -4.19 -7.74 -10.05
C VAL A 14 -4.73 -6.93 -11.22
N PHE A 15 -3.86 -6.39 -12.08
CA PHE A 15 -4.30 -5.59 -13.23
C PHE A 15 -5.06 -6.44 -14.25
N GLU A 16 -4.56 -7.60 -14.64
CA GLU A 16 -5.22 -8.47 -15.61
C GLU A 16 -6.55 -9.04 -15.09
N LEU A 17 -6.63 -9.42 -13.82
CA LEU A 17 -7.89 -9.87 -13.20
C LEU A 17 -8.87 -8.71 -12.99
N GLY A 18 -8.39 -7.54 -12.62
CA GLY A 18 -9.22 -6.39 -12.29
C GLY A 18 -9.79 -5.69 -13.51
N TRP A 19 -8.98 -5.48 -14.53
CA TRP A 19 -9.35 -4.65 -15.69
C TRP A 19 -9.11 -5.31 -17.04
N GLY A 20 -8.67 -6.57 -17.07
CA GLY A 20 -8.58 -7.39 -18.26
C GLY A 20 -9.93 -8.03 -18.63
N GLU A 21 -9.89 -9.24 -19.16
CA GLU A 21 -11.07 -9.95 -19.62
C GLU A 21 -12.04 -10.30 -18.49
N ALA A 22 -13.32 -10.02 -18.65
CA ALA A 22 -14.36 -10.25 -17.63
C ALA A 22 -14.48 -11.74 -17.24
N GLU A 23 -14.18 -12.64 -18.17
CA GLU A 23 -14.16 -14.09 -17.96
C GLU A 23 -13.12 -14.50 -16.92
N LEU A 24 -11.98 -13.82 -16.86
CA LEU A 24 -10.94 -14.06 -15.85
C LEU A 24 -11.44 -13.71 -14.46
N ARG A 25 -12.18 -12.60 -14.30
CA ARG A 25 -12.78 -12.20 -13.02
C ARG A 25 -13.80 -13.22 -12.53
N THR A 26 -14.71 -13.63 -13.40
CA THR A 26 -15.73 -14.65 -13.07
C THR A 26 -15.06 -15.95 -12.66
N ALA A 27 -14.10 -16.41 -13.46
CA ALA A 27 -13.37 -17.62 -13.17
C ALA A 27 -12.57 -17.56 -11.87
N TRP A 28 -12.06 -16.39 -11.48
CA TRP A 28 -11.37 -16.18 -10.20
C TRP A 28 -12.32 -16.29 -9.02
N ALA A 29 -13.50 -15.64 -9.11
CA ALA A 29 -14.48 -15.62 -8.04
C ALA A 29 -15.01 -17.01 -7.70
N GLU A 30 -15.18 -17.87 -8.71
CA GLU A 30 -15.77 -19.22 -8.58
C GLU A 30 -14.78 -20.30 -8.13
N ARG A 31 -13.48 -20.00 -8.05
CA ARG A 31 -12.45 -21.01 -7.78
C ARG A 31 -11.93 -20.95 -6.36
N ASP A 32 -11.55 -22.14 -5.87
CA ASP A 32 -10.73 -22.29 -4.67
C ASP A 32 -9.27 -21.86 -4.92
N GLU A 33 -8.43 -21.88 -3.90
CA GLU A 33 -7.02 -21.47 -4.02
C GLU A 33 -6.25 -22.27 -5.09
N ALA A 34 -6.47 -23.58 -5.18
CA ALA A 34 -5.79 -24.41 -6.16
C ALA A 34 -6.20 -24.05 -7.60
N GLY A 35 -7.48 -23.83 -7.82
CA GLY A 35 -8.05 -23.36 -9.08
C GLY A 35 -7.56 -21.96 -9.46
N ARG A 36 -7.47 -21.05 -8.50
CA ARG A 36 -6.91 -19.70 -8.68
C ARG A 36 -5.45 -19.74 -9.08
N ARG A 37 -4.61 -20.55 -8.42
CA ARG A 37 -3.21 -20.75 -8.80
C ARG A 37 -3.06 -21.31 -10.23
N LYS A 38 -3.99 -22.17 -10.66
CA LYS A 38 -4.01 -22.69 -12.04
C LYS A 38 -4.40 -21.57 -13.02
N LEU A 39 -5.39 -20.74 -12.68
CA LEU A 39 -5.83 -19.62 -13.49
C LEU A 39 -4.72 -18.59 -13.69
N LEU A 40 -3.95 -18.23 -12.66
CA LEU A 40 -2.85 -17.29 -12.76
C LEU A 40 -1.79 -17.69 -13.79
N ARG A 41 -1.60 -18.99 -14.03
CA ARG A 41 -0.68 -19.48 -15.06
C ARG A 41 -1.17 -19.25 -16.50
N THR A 42 -2.46 -18.94 -16.68
CA THR A 42 -3.04 -18.64 -18.00
C THR A 42 -3.05 -17.14 -18.32
N ILE A 43 -2.75 -16.27 -17.34
CA ILE A 43 -2.69 -14.83 -17.56
C ILE A 43 -1.62 -14.49 -18.58
N ALA A 44 -2.00 -13.73 -19.59
CA ALA A 44 -1.14 -13.35 -20.70
C ALA A 44 0.10 -12.57 -20.26
N ARG A 45 1.20 -12.78 -20.95
CA ARG A 45 2.42 -11.98 -20.83
C ARG A 45 2.88 -11.57 -22.23
N PRO A 46 3.14 -10.31 -22.49
CA PRO A 46 3.14 -9.15 -21.58
C PRO A 46 1.75 -8.74 -21.12
N MET A 47 1.69 -7.81 -20.13
CA MET A 47 0.45 -7.24 -19.63
C MET A 47 -0.35 -6.58 -20.77
N THR A 48 -1.66 -6.86 -20.81
CA THR A 48 -2.57 -6.33 -21.86
C THR A 48 -3.31 -5.08 -21.40
N VAL A 49 -3.55 -4.95 -20.10
CA VAL A 49 -4.23 -3.81 -19.46
C VAL A 49 -3.38 -2.55 -19.54
N ARG A 50 -3.99 -1.44 -19.95
CA ARG A 50 -3.38 -0.11 -20.04
C ARG A 50 -3.91 0.78 -18.93
N GLY A 51 -3.18 1.85 -18.60
CA GLY A 51 -3.64 2.84 -17.62
C GLY A 51 -5.00 3.46 -17.93
N SER A 52 -5.37 3.57 -19.21
CA SER A 52 -6.69 4.03 -19.66
C SER A 52 -7.84 3.09 -19.31
N ASP A 53 -7.55 1.82 -19.03
CA ASP A 53 -8.56 0.79 -18.79
C ASP A 53 -8.97 0.77 -17.30
N LEU A 54 -8.23 1.50 -16.44
CA LEU A 54 -8.44 1.59 -15.00
C LEU A 54 -9.62 2.52 -14.67
N GLY A 55 -10.84 2.13 -15.02
CA GLY A 55 -12.03 2.96 -14.81
C GLY A 55 -12.91 2.53 -13.64
N GLU A 56 -12.97 1.23 -13.36
CA GLU A 56 -13.86 0.65 -12.37
C GLU A 56 -13.13 0.29 -11.06
N THR A 57 -13.88 0.32 -9.96
CA THR A 57 -13.37 -0.14 -8.67
C THR A 57 -13.50 -1.66 -8.56
N VAL A 58 -12.40 -2.37 -8.30
CA VAL A 58 -12.37 -3.84 -8.26
C VAL A 58 -12.11 -4.41 -6.87
N HIS A 59 -11.76 -3.59 -5.89
CA HIS A 59 -11.46 -4.03 -4.53
C HIS A 59 -12.64 -4.75 -3.85
N ARG A 60 -13.89 -4.40 -4.19
CA ARG A 60 -15.08 -5.09 -3.70
C ARG A 60 -15.23 -6.51 -4.22
N LEU A 61 -14.62 -6.80 -5.35
CA LEU A 61 -14.61 -8.13 -5.95
C LEU A 61 -13.52 -9.03 -5.33
N GLY A 62 -12.80 -8.54 -4.33
CA GLY A 62 -11.67 -9.24 -3.73
C GLY A 62 -10.43 -9.27 -4.62
N LEU A 63 -10.35 -8.37 -5.61
CA LEU A 63 -9.26 -8.27 -6.59
C LEU A 63 -8.31 -7.12 -6.22
N ASP A 64 -7.87 -7.09 -4.97
CA ASP A 64 -6.91 -6.12 -4.46
C ASP A 64 -6.07 -6.77 -3.37
N TRP A 65 -5.03 -6.07 -2.91
CA TRP A 65 -4.26 -6.49 -1.75
C TRP A 65 -5.00 -6.08 -0.48
N HIS A 66 -5.47 -7.08 0.26
CA HIS A 66 -6.12 -6.88 1.53
C HIS A 66 -5.12 -7.08 2.66
N MET A 67 -4.79 -6.00 3.36
CA MET A 67 -3.87 -6.00 4.50
C MET A 67 -4.51 -5.25 5.67
N THR A 68 -4.28 -5.75 6.87
CA THR A 68 -4.58 -4.99 8.08
C THR A 68 -3.49 -3.94 8.33
N ALA A 69 -3.75 -2.94 9.18
CA ALA A 69 -2.70 -2.01 9.61
C ALA A 69 -1.53 -2.73 10.28
N TYR A 70 -1.81 -3.87 10.94
CA TYR A 70 -0.80 -4.72 11.56
C TYR A 70 0.11 -5.40 10.53
N ASP A 71 -0.47 -5.88 9.41
CA ASP A 71 0.33 -6.47 8.32
C ASP A 71 1.24 -5.40 7.69
N VAL A 72 0.73 -4.18 7.50
CA VAL A 72 1.52 -3.05 6.99
C VAL A 72 2.66 -2.70 7.93
N LEU A 73 2.40 -2.68 9.26
CA LEU A 73 3.43 -2.48 10.27
C LEU A 73 4.55 -3.52 10.13
N HIS A 74 4.21 -4.81 10.06
CA HIS A 74 5.20 -5.87 9.93
C HIS A 74 6.01 -5.77 8.64
N VAL A 75 5.38 -5.39 7.53
CA VAL A 75 6.10 -5.17 6.26
C VAL A 75 7.09 -4.01 6.38
N LEU A 76 6.66 -2.88 6.95
CA LEU A 76 7.52 -1.70 7.11
C LEU A 76 8.67 -1.96 8.10
N ASP A 77 8.41 -2.66 9.20
CA ASP A 77 9.46 -3.04 10.16
C ASP A 77 10.45 -4.06 9.55
N GLY A 78 9.95 -4.99 8.75
CA GLY A 78 10.81 -5.89 7.95
C GLY A 78 11.72 -5.13 7.01
N LEU A 79 11.19 -4.16 6.25
CA LEU A 79 11.97 -3.31 5.34
C LEU A 79 12.99 -2.44 6.11
N ARG A 80 12.64 -1.96 7.31
CA ARG A 80 13.58 -1.28 8.21
C ARG A 80 14.74 -2.20 8.62
N GLY A 81 14.41 -3.44 8.97
CA GLY A 81 15.43 -4.46 9.28
C GLY A 81 16.31 -4.79 8.09
N ASP A 82 15.76 -4.83 6.87
CA ASP A 82 16.55 -5.03 5.64
C ASP A 82 17.46 -3.82 5.36
N SER A 83 16.96 -2.60 5.56
CA SER A 83 17.75 -1.38 5.47
C SER A 83 18.95 -1.40 6.42
N ALA A 84 18.75 -1.84 7.67
CA ALA A 84 19.83 -1.93 8.65
C ALA A 84 20.89 -3.01 8.28
N ARG A 85 20.53 -4.02 7.49
CA ARG A 85 21.44 -5.07 7.02
C ARG A 85 22.11 -4.74 5.67
N ASP A 86 21.55 -3.79 4.93
CA ASP A 86 22.07 -3.39 3.62
C ASP A 86 23.33 -2.54 3.76
N THR A 87 24.49 -3.15 3.57
CA THR A 87 25.79 -2.46 3.62
C THR A 87 26.00 -1.45 2.49
N THR A 88 25.15 -1.46 1.46
CA THR A 88 25.21 -0.49 0.34
C THR A 88 24.43 0.80 0.62
N GLY A 89 23.54 0.78 1.61
CA GLY A 89 22.61 1.87 1.90
C GLY A 89 21.52 2.07 0.86
N THR A 90 21.41 1.18 -0.12
CA THR A 90 20.47 1.32 -1.24
C THR A 90 19.03 1.23 -0.77
N VAL A 91 18.72 0.29 0.14
CA VAL A 91 17.36 0.11 0.68
C VAL A 91 16.92 1.35 1.43
N GLU A 92 17.76 1.88 2.33
CA GLU A 92 17.48 3.12 3.06
C GLU A 92 17.25 4.29 2.10
N HIS A 93 18.14 4.48 1.15
CA HIS A 93 18.02 5.55 0.15
C HIS A 93 16.68 5.47 -0.61
N ILE A 94 16.26 4.31 -1.05
CA ILE A 94 14.98 4.13 -1.77
C ILE A 94 13.79 4.48 -0.87
N LEU A 95 13.79 3.99 0.37
CA LEU A 95 12.66 4.15 1.30
C LEU A 95 12.53 5.58 1.85
N THR A 96 13.63 6.32 1.95
CA THR A 96 13.65 7.69 2.50
C THR A 96 13.71 8.79 1.45
N ALA A 97 13.99 8.45 0.19
CA ALA A 97 14.19 9.42 -0.90
C ALA A 97 13.00 10.40 -1.09
N TYR A 98 11.79 9.95 -0.78
CA TYR A 98 10.61 10.78 -0.89
C TYR A 98 9.60 10.45 0.23
N PRO A 99 9.58 11.23 1.32
CA PRO A 99 8.70 10.95 2.46
C PRO A 99 7.22 11.31 2.21
N GLY A 100 6.86 11.80 1.03
CA GLY A 100 5.48 12.12 0.65
C GLY A 100 4.94 13.43 1.23
N ILE A 101 5.51 13.90 2.33
CA ILE A 101 5.16 15.12 3.08
C ILE A 101 6.46 15.78 3.58
N ALA A 102 6.38 17.04 4.01
CA ALA A 102 7.44 17.64 4.80
C ALA A 102 7.47 16.99 6.19
N VAL A 103 8.64 16.53 6.59
CA VAL A 103 8.88 15.87 7.89
C VAL A 103 9.84 16.75 8.69
N ASP A 104 9.53 17.01 9.97
CA ASP A 104 10.39 17.78 10.85
C ASP A 104 11.64 16.95 11.24
N PRO A 105 12.84 17.31 10.79
CA PRO A 105 14.06 16.55 11.09
C PRO A 105 14.51 16.67 12.56
N ALA A 106 13.99 17.64 13.31
CA ALA A 106 14.24 17.75 14.72
C ALA A 106 13.47 16.68 15.54
N ARG A 107 12.38 16.20 14.99
CA ARG A 107 11.53 15.17 15.62
C ARG A 107 11.83 13.77 15.11
N TRP A 108 12.06 13.64 13.81
CA TRP A 108 12.19 12.35 13.16
C TRP A 108 13.57 12.20 12.54
N SER A 109 14.36 11.30 13.05
CA SER A 109 15.69 10.96 12.53
C SER A 109 15.62 10.26 11.18
N ARG A 110 14.53 9.49 10.94
CA ARG A 110 14.24 8.81 9.67
C ARG A 110 12.74 8.81 9.38
N ALA A 111 12.42 8.85 8.09
CA ALA A 111 11.04 8.75 7.60
C ALA A 111 10.98 7.87 6.35
N TYR A 112 10.52 6.65 6.51
CA TYR A 112 10.22 5.74 5.42
C TYR A 112 8.79 5.97 4.95
N PHE A 113 8.57 5.96 3.65
CA PHE A 113 7.25 6.20 3.08
C PHE A 113 6.92 5.20 1.99
N LYS A 114 5.69 4.73 1.99
CA LYS A 114 5.11 3.97 0.90
C LYS A 114 3.66 4.39 0.69
N ALA A 115 3.31 4.63 -0.57
CA ALA A 115 1.93 4.87 -0.98
C ALA A 115 1.50 3.86 -2.02
N GLY A 116 0.19 3.68 -2.14
CA GLY A 116 -0.45 2.90 -3.19
C GLY A 116 -1.84 3.40 -3.47
N SER A 117 -2.26 3.29 -4.72
CA SER A 117 -3.63 3.60 -5.14
C SER A 117 -4.06 2.72 -6.28
N CYS A 118 -5.33 2.41 -6.30
CA CYS A 118 -6.07 1.90 -7.45
C CYS A 118 -7.46 2.55 -7.46
N PRO A 119 -8.26 2.43 -8.52
CA PRO A 119 -9.61 2.99 -8.52
C PRO A 119 -10.40 2.62 -7.27
N GLY A 120 -10.89 3.62 -6.56
CA GLY A 120 -11.65 3.45 -5.31
C GLY A 120 -10.83 3.20 -4.05
N VAL A 121 -9.50 3.10 -4.11
CA VAL A 121 -8.65 2.87 -2.93
C VAL A 121 -7.41 3.74 -2.99
N MET A 122 -7.05 4.32 -1.85
CA MET A 122 -5.78 5.00 -1.65
C MET A 122 -5.25 4.73 -0.24
N MET A 123 -3.95 4.46 -0.16
CA MET A 123 -3.28 4.23 1.12
C MET A 123 -1.94 4.96 1.14
N PHE A 124 -1.66 5.62 2.25
CA PHE A 124 -0.37 6.19 2.60
C PHE A 124 0.09 5.59 3.92
N CYS A 125 1.35 5.19 3.99
CA CYS A 125 1.94 4.70 5.22
C CYS A 125 3.34 5.26 5.41
N TRP A 126 3.63 5.58 6.68
CA TRP A 126 4.92 6.06 7.15
C TRP A 126 5.41 5.16 8.26
N LEU A 127 6.69 4.85 8.25
CA LEU A 127 7.41 4.43 9.44
C LEU A 127 8.41 5.54 9.75
N LEU A 128 8.32 6.07 10.97
CA LEU A 128 9.08 7.21 11.45
C LEU A 128 9.92 6.76 12.64
N GLU A 129 11.20 7.09 12.64
CA GLU A 129 12.07 6.86 13.80
C GLU A 129 12.35 8.19 14.49
N ASP A 130 12.15 8.24 15.80
CA ASP A 130 12.53 9.39 16.62
C ASP A 130 14.02 9.42 16.95
N GLY A 131 14.44 10.41 17.75
CA GLY A 131 15.84 10.56 18.15
C GLY A 131 16.37 9.42 19.02
N ASP A 132 15.49 8.68 19.71
CA ASP A 132 15.83 7.55 20.57
C ASP A 132 15.78 6.21 19.80
N GLY A 133 15.45 6.24 18.52
CA GLY A 133 15.34 5.05 17.65
C GLY A 133 14.02 4.29 17.82
N THR A 134 13.04 4.86 18.53
CA THR A 134 11.69 4.27 18.60
C THR A 134 10.98 4.46 17.28
N ALA A 135 10.41 3.37 16.77
CA ALA A 135 9.68 3.38 15.51
C ALA A 135 8.18 3.59 15.73
N HIS A 136 7.61 4.50 14.96
CA HIS A 136 6.20 4.83 14.94
C HIS A 136 5.64 4.57 13.55
N VAL A 137 4.47 3.94 13.44
CA VAL A 137 3.83 3.66 12.16
C VAL A 137 2.50 4.39 12.05
N LEU A 138 2.33 5.14 10.96
CA LEU A 138 1.08 5.76 10.58
C LEU A 138 0.56 5.13 9.29
N VAL A 139 -0.65 4.60 9.33
CA VAL A 139 -1.36 4.07 8.15
C VAL A 139 -2.62 4.88 7.95
N LEU A 140 -2.73 5.55 6.82
CA LEU A 140 -3.94 6.26 6.39
C LEU A 140 -4.49 5.58 5.15
N ARG A 141 -5.76 5.18 5.20
CA ARG A 141 -6.45 4.55 4.09
C ARG A 141 -7.78 5.23 3.82
N GLN A 142 -8.09 5.39 2.56
CA GLN A 142 -9.40 5.79 2.08
C GLN A 142 -9.88 4.77 1.04
N SER A 143 -11.15 4.38 1.11
CA SER A 143 -11.79 3.54 0.11
C SER A 143 -13.20 4.02 -0.17
N ALA A 144 -13.64 3.90 -1.41
CA ALA A 144 -14.99 4.24 -1.87
C ALA A 144 -15.39 3.34 -3.02
N ASP A 145 -16.69 3.24 -3.27
CA ASP A 145 -17.24 2.44 -4.37
C ASP A 145 -16.91 2.99 -5.75
N GLU A 146 -16.60 4.29 -5.77
CA GLU A 146 -16.24 5.03 -6.96
C GLU A 146 -14.91 5.75 -6.75
N GLN A 147 -14.18 6.01 -7.85
CA GLN A 147 -12.92 6.75 -7.80
C GLN A 147 -13.08 8.21 -7.38
N LYS A 148 -14.17 8.86 -7.79
CA LYS A 148 -14.37 10.31 -7.59
C LYS A 148 -14.24 10.77 -6.14
N PRO A 149 -14.78 10.05 -5.12
CA PRO A 149 -14.62 10.45 -3.71
C PRO A 149 -13.18 10.33 -3.19
N ILE A 150 -12.34 9.50 -3.83
CA ILE A 150 -10.95 9.30 -3.43
C ILE A 150 -10.08 10.51 -3.83
N GLY A 151 -10.37 11.11 -4.99
CA GLY A 151 -9.64 12.26 -5.50
C GLY A 151 -8.16 11.95 -5.79
N ASP A 152 -7.30 12.92 -5.50
CA ASP A 152 -5.86 12.91 -5.78
C ASP A 152 -4.97 12.60 -4.56
N GLY A 153 -5.58 12.28 -3.43
CA GLY A 153 -4.88 11.99 -2.18
C GLY A 153 -4.43 13.21 -1.38
N LEU A 154 -4.75 14.43 -1.81
CA LEU A 154 -4.36 15.65 -1.08
C LEU A 154 -4.94 15.66 0.35
N PHE A 155 -6.14 15.14 0.54
CA PHE A 155 -6.75 15.02 1.88
C PHE A 155 -5.91 14.12 2.79
N LEU A 156 -5.57 12.90 2.35
CA LEU A 156 -4.76 11.96 3.15
C LEU A 156 -3.35 12.50 3.39
N ARG A 157 -2.76 13.15 2.39
CA ARG A 157 -1.45 13.79 2.53
C ARG A 157 -1.47 14.91 3.56
N GLY A 158 -2.48 15.79 3.51
CA GLY A 158 -2.67 16.87 4.48
C GLY A 158 -2.92 16.35 5.90
N LEU A 159 -3.70 15.29 6.04
CA LEU A 159 -3.93 14.62 7.32
C LEU A 159 -2.63 14.00 7.85
N GLY A 160 -1.91 13.25 7.01
CA GLY A 160 -0.60 12.66 7.34
C GLY A 160 0.40 13.71 7.81
N SER A 161 0.53 14.83 7.08
CA SER A 161 1.40 15.93 7.47
C SER A 161 1.07 16.51 8.84
N ARG A 162 -0.21 16.69 9.15
CA ARG A 162 -0.64 17.17 10.47
C ARG A 162 -0.32 16.18 11.57
N VAL A 163 -0.65 14.89 11.38
CA VAL A 163 -0.39 13.85 12.40
C VAL A 163 1.09 13.68 12.65
N VAL A 164 1.90 13.57 11.60
CA VAL A 164 3.35 13.36 11.70
C VAL A 164 4.05 14.51 12.42
N ASN A 165 3.60 15.75 12.20
CA ASN A 165 4.26 16.93 12.77
C ASN A 165 3.58 17.46 14.05
N SER A 166 2.52 16.82 14.58
CA SER A 166 1.76 17.31 15.73
C SER A 166 2.18 16.77 17.09
N GLY A 167 3.07 15.78 17.16
CA GLY A 167 3.39 15.09 18.41
C GLY A 167 2.41 14.00 18.83
N LEU A 168 1.33 13.79 18.09
CA LEU A 168 0.34 12.74 18.40
C LEU A 168 0.93 11.34 18.42
N LEU A 169 1.94 11.08 17.59
CA LEU A 169 2.58 9.76 17.51
C LEU A 169 3.53 9.50 18.68
N THR A 170 4.16 10.53 19.23
CA THR A 170 5.12 10.43 20.34
C THR A 170 4.48 10.61 21.72
N GLY A 171 3.19 10.96 21.76
CA GLY A 171 2.50 11.26 23.01
C GLY A 171 2.82 12.66 23.56
N ASP A 172 3.59 13.46 22.86
CA ASP A 172 3.90 14.84 23.17
C ASP A 172 2.73 15.75 22.76
N THR A 173 1.57 15.53 23.38
CA THR A 173 0.49 16.52 23.25
C THR A 173 0.96 17.80 23.91
N ALA A 174 1.10 18.87 23.13
CA ALA A 174 1.43 20.18 23.63
C ALA A 174 0.59 20.50 24.89
N ARG A 175 1.26 20.71 26.02
CA ARG A 175 0.68 21.27 27.23
C ARG A 175 0.34 22.72 27.02
#